data_62026868765409b81e6217736fd5a75c
#
_entry.id   62026868765409b81e6217736fd5a75c
#
_cell.length_a   1.000
_cell.length_b   1.000
_cell.length_c   1.000
_cell.angle_alpha   90.00
_cell.angle_beta   90.00
_cell.angle_gamma   90.00
#
_symmetry.space_group_name_H-M   'P 1'
#
loop_
_entity.id
_entity.type
_entity.pdbx_description
1 polymer ?
#
loop_
_entity_poly.entity_id
_entity_poly.type
_entity_poly.pdbx_seq_one_letter_code
_entity_poly.pdbx_strand_id
1 'polypeptide(L)'
;MYGNPASLAPMNQVNAKSIPDGSGGIILVWEDYRNGDADIYAQRLDGAGAPLWGTNGVLVISKTLGQESPAIVSDGAGGAIVAWQDLRSGGYDIYTQGLNSNGALKWNPDGIPLCLAVGNQVLQVMTTDGAGGAIVAWRDLRTGDSDVFAQRVTSAGAVPVPWTTDGMAVCVVAGLQTDVRIEADPRGGAFIVWRDRRNGTDSDIYAQSITASGAPRWTANGVVVSNAANDQLAPTIAYDGRFGLLVAWHDFRNGLHYDVWAQRVKPDGTPRWTANGVRLTNASGGQSNPIVVTDGQAGAIVGWTDARVSRPDIYAQRVDSAGVVKWAPSDGVPVCASDSSQFVETGTSDGLGGAIFGWDDDRSGGNEIFAQSVGSNGATRWAAGGVKIATGSGFRTLTTQSPDGYHGALFAWQDFRGGATCEVYAYRITSVGTAVEPAAAPRVAARIYPARPNPFNPSTVLEFSLDQPSAVSFTLYDVQGRRVRVLTQGLLGAGRHTYRWDGLDQQGRACGSGVYFAHLSLPSGSRSTSITLLR
;
A
#
# COMPACT_ATOMS: atom_id res chain seq x y z
N MET A 1 -10.63 0.93 -18.29
CA MET A 1 -10.16 -0.04 -17.28
C MET A 1 -10.38 0.57 -15.92
N TYR A 2 -10.89 -0.15 -14.96
CA TYR A 2 -11.42 0.48 -13.74
C TYR A 2 -10.69 0.04 -12.48
N GLY A 3 -9.71 -0.88 -12.59
CA GLY A 3 -9.12 -1.58 -11.45
C GLY A 3 -10.14 -2.48 -10.75
N ASN A 4 -9.65 -3.32 -9.85
CA ASN A 4 -10.49 -4.22 -9.05
C ASN A 4 -10.58 -3.67 -7.62
N PRO A 5 -11.78 -3.53 -7.05
CA PRO A 5 -11.93 -3.06 -5.68
C PRO A 5 -11.39 -4.12 -4.71
N ALA A 6 -10.59 -3.70 -3.75
CA ALA A 6 -10.21 -4.52 -2.61
C ALA A 6 -11.35 -4.60 -1.59
N SER A 7 -12.15 -3.53 -1.51
CA SER A 7 -13.35 -3.43 -0.67
C SER A 7 -14.36 -2.49 -1.34
N LEU A 8 -15.65 -2.78 -1.16
CA LEU A 8 -16.78 -1.91 -1.46
C LEU A 8 -17.62 -1.72 -0.18
N ALA A 9 -16.98 -1.79 0.98
CA ALA A 9 -17.64 -1.51 2.25
C ALA A 9 -18.04 -0.02 2.34
N PRO A 10 -19.09 0.31 3.10
CA PRO A 10 -19.47 1.70 3.28
C PRO A 10 -18.36 2.49 4.01
N MET A 11 -18.41 3.82 3.91
CA MET A 11 -17.43 4.75 4.47
C MET A 11 -16.07 4.68 3.79
N ASN A 12 -15.08 5.39 4.33
CA ASN A 12 -13.76 5.53 3.73
C ASN A 12 -12.87 4.31 3.97
N GLN A 13 -12.12 3.94 2.94
CA GLN A 13 -10.96 3.07 3.01
C GLN A 13 -9.74 3.85 2.51
N VAL A 14 -8.77 4.09 3.37
CA VAL A 14 -7.63 4.98 3.07
C VAL A 14 -6.29 4.37 3.51
N ASN A 15 -5.20 5.04 3.17
CA ASN A 15 -3.83 4.68 3.57
C ASN A 15 -3.42 3.25 3.20
N ALA A 16 -3.87 2.79 2.03
CA ALA A 16 -3.57 1.44 1.56
C ALA A 16 -2.06 1.22 1.36
N LYS A 17 -1.60 0.04 1.77
CA LYS A 17 -0.27 -0.50 1.48
C LYS A 17 -0.41 -1.87 0.85
N SER A 18 0.59 -2.29 0.08
CA SER A 18 0.53 -3.58 -0.61
C SER A 18 1.87 -4.27 -0.71
N ILE A 19 1.77 -5.59 -0.88
CA ILE A 19 2.88 -6.48 -1.22
C ILE A 19 2.43 -7.46 -2.30
N PRO A 20 3.36 -8.02 -3.12
CA PRO A 20 3.03 -9.14 -3.97
C PRO A 20 2.68 -10.38 -3.12
N ASP A 21 1.72 -11.17 -3.58
CA ASP A 21 1.28 -12.39 -2.89
C ASP A 21 2.15 -13.63 -3.17
N GLY A 22 3.19 -13.46 -4.00
CA GLY A 22 4.08 -14.53 -4.46
C GLY A 22 3.50 -15.42 -5.57
N SER A 23 2.25 -15.17 -6.02
CA SER A 23 1.54 -15.97 -7.03
C SER A 23 1.01 -15.11 -8.19
N GLY A 24 1.52 -13.88 -8.32
CA GLY A 24 1.12 -12.91 -9.35
C GLY A 24 -0.07 -12.05 -8.95
N GLY A 25 -0.56 -12.19 -7.72
CA GLY A 25 -1.58 -11.36 -7.09
C GLY A 25 -0.97 -10.39 -6.06
N ILE A 26 -1.82 -9.74 -5.28
CA ILE A 26 -1.46 -8.68 -4.34
C ILE A 26 -2.17 -8.89 -2.99
N ILE A 27 -1.48 -8.62 -1.90
CA ILE A 27 -2.08 -8.48 -0.57
C ILE A 27 -2.06 -7.00 -0.21
N LEU A 28 -3.22 -6.47 0.18
CA LEU A 28 -3.44 -5.08 0.57
C LEU A 28 -3.84 -5.00 2.03
N VAL A 29 -3.47 -3.91 2.68
CA VAL A 29 -3.93 -3.51 4.00
C VAL A 29 -4.32 -2.04 3.96
N TRP A 30 -5.35 -1.63 4.71
CA TRP A 30 -5.84 -0.25 4.73
C TRP A 30 -6.51 0.11 6.06
N GLU A 31 -6.68 1.40 6.28
CA GLU A 31 -7.57 1.94 7.31
C GLU A 31 -9.00 1.92 6.79
N ASP A 32 -9.92 1.41 7.59
CA ASP A 32 -11.32 1.24 7.24
C ASP A 32 -12.23 1.87 8.29
N TYR A 33 -13.05 2.79 7.86
CA TYR A 33 -13.94 3.57 8.72
C TYR A 33 -15.39 3.06 8.76
N ARG A 34 -15.65 1.81 8.27
CA ARG A 34 -17.02 1.25 8.20
C ARG A 34 -17.72 1.14 9.55
N ASN A 35 -16.99 1.11 10.65
CA ASN A 35 -17.50 1.00 12.01
C ASN A 35 -17.49 2.34 12.79
N GLY A 36 -17.02 3.44 12.18
CA GLY A 36 -16.93 4.78 12.76
C GLY A 36 -15.50 5.21 13.04
N ASP A 37 -14.74 4.45 13.84
CA ASP A 37 -13.29 4.66 14.06
C ASP A 37 -12.47 3.96 12.98
N ALA A 38 -11.19 4.31 12.84
CA ALA A 38 -10.26 3.63 11.95
C ALA A 38 -9.93 2.24 12.49
N ASP A 39 -10.25 1.21 11.73
CA ASP A 39 -9.84 -0.19 11.95
C ASP A 39 -8.87 -0.62 10.85
N ILE A 40 -8.10 -1.68 11.07
CA ILE A 40 -7.24 -2.24 10.02
C ILE A 40 -7.90 -3.45 9.37
N TYR A 41 -8.05 -3.38 8.06
CA TYR A 41 -8.53 -4.48 7.22
C TYR A 41 -7.48 -4.87 6.18
N ALA A 42 -7.57 -6.10 5.68
CA ALA A 42 -6.71 -6.62 4.65
C ALA A 42 -7.49 -7.44 3.61
N GLN A 43 -7.00 -7.48 2.36
CA GLN A 43 -7.54 -8.28 1.28
C GLN A 43 -6.40 -8.87 0.46
N ARG A 44 -6.58 -10.09 -0.03
CA ARG A 44 -5.75 -10.67 -1.07
C ARG A 44 -6.53 -10.74 -2.37
N LEU A 45 -5.98 -10.17 -3.43
CA LEU A 45 -6.51 -10.32 -4.78
C LEU A 45 -5.58 -11.25 -5.57
N ASP A 46 -6.15 -12.14 -6.36
CA ASP A 46 -5.36 -12.97 -7.28
C ASP A 46 -4.77 -12.16 -8.45
N GLY A 47 -3.99 -12.81 -9.32
CA GLY A 47 -3.37 -12.15 -10.47
C GLY A 47 -4.36 -11.59 -11.51
N ALA A 48 -5.64 -11.96 -11.43
CA ALA A 48 -6.74 -11.42 -12.22
C ALA A 48 -7.54 -10.34 -11.46
N GLY A 49 -7.20 -10.09 -10.18
CA GLY A 49 -7.84 -9.08 -9.34
C GLY A 49 -9.11 -9.57 -8.61
N ALA A 50 -9.36 -10.89 -8.57
CA ALA A 50 -10.47 -11.43 -7.80
C ALA A 50 -10.13 -11.51 -6.30
N PRO A 51 -11.06 -11.11 -5.38
CA PRO A 51 -10.81 -11.16 -3.95
C PRO A 51 -10.80 -12.59 -3.43
N LEU A 52 -9.77 -12.93 -2.62
CA LEU A 52 -9.55 -14.26 -2.04
C LEU A 52 -9.91 -14.35 -0.55
N TRP A 53 -9.95 -13.22 0.17
CA TRP A 53 -10.23 -13.17 1.62
C TRP A 53 -11.62 -12.60 1.95
N GLY A 54 -12.62 -12.93 1.14
CA GLY A 54 -13.99 -12.44 1.30
C GLY A 54 -14.26 -11.17 0.47
N THR A 55 -15.52 -10.74 0.43
CA THR A 55 -15.98 -9.69 -0.50
C THR A 55 -15.40 -8.32 -0.18
N ASN A 56 -15.19 -8.00 1.11
CA ASN A 56 -14.74 -6.69 1.58
C ASN A 56 -13.52 -6.79 2.50
N GLY A 57 -12.69 -7.83 2.29
CA GLY A 57 -11.51 -8.09 3.11
C GLY A 57 -11.82 -8.72 4.46
N VAL A 58 -10.75 -9.01 5.20
CA VAL A 58 -10.78 -9.57 6.57
C VAL A 58 -10.35 -8.51 7.56
N LEU A 59 -10.94 -8.55 8.75
CA LEU A 59 -10.54 -7.71 9.87
C LEU A 59 -9.19 -8.17 10.41
N VAL A 60 -8.22 -7.25 10.48
CA VAL A 60 -6.93 -7.46 11.15
C VAL A 60 -7.03 -7.09 12.62
N ILE A 61 -7.60 -5.92 12.90
CA ILE A 61 -7.81 -5.39 14.26
C ILE A 61 -8.93 -4.37 14.26
N SER A 62 -9.73 -4.36 15.34
CA SER A 62 -10.69 -3.32 15.70
C SER A 62 -10.69 -3.18 17.22
N LYS A 63 -10.32 -2.03 17.72
CA LYS A 63 -10.34 -1.64 19.13
C LYS A 63 -10.88 -0.23 19.28
N THR A 64 -11.28 0.11 20.50
CA THR A 64 -11.67 1.49 20.82
C THR A 64 -10.56 2.46 20.49
N LEU A 65 -10.90 3.61 19.96
CA LEU A 65 -10.00 4.58 19.35
C LEU A 65 -9.39 4.03 18.04
N GLY A 66 -8.63 4.86 17.32
CA GLY A 66 -8.17 4.50 15.99
C GLY A 66 -7.01 3.51 15.97
N GLN A 67 -7.00 2.64 14.96
CA GLN A 67 -5.84 1.89 14.50
C GLN A 67 -5.49 2.41 13.11
N GLU A 68 -4.30 2.97 12.94
CA GLU A 68 -3.96 3.85 11.82
C GLU A 68 -2.61 3.51 11.19
N SER A 69 -2.36 4.07 10.01
CA SER A 69 -1.08 4.02 9.32
C SER A 69 -0.52 2.61 9.16
N PRO A 70 -1.24 1.66 8.55
CA PRO A 70 -0.76 0.29 8.41
C PRO A 70 0.49 0.20 7.54
N ALA A 71 1.38 -0.71 7.91
CA ALA A 71 2.50 -1.18 7.10
C ALA A 71 2.38 -2.70 6.93
N ILE A 72 2.92 -3.26 5.84
CA ILE A 72 2.76 -4.68 5.51
C ILE A 72 4.04 -5.23 4.89
N VAL A 73 4.38 -6.49 5.24
CA VAL A 73 5.40 -7.29 4.56
C VAL A 73 4.93 -8.72 4.34
N SER A 74 5.53 -9.41 3.38
CA SER A 74 5.27 -10.83 3.15
C SER A 74 5.84 -11.69 4.28
N ASP A 75 5.09 -12.73 4.67
CA ASP A 75 5.57 -13.77 5.59
C ASP A 75 6.36 -14.88 4.87
N GLY A 76 6.57 -14.75 3.55
CA GLY A 76 7.25 -15.73 2.71
C GLY A 76 6.44 -17.02 2.44
N ALA A 77 5.22 -17.14 2.97
CA ALA A 77 4.35 -18.32 2.86
C ALA A 77 2.98 -18.00 2.23
N GLY A 78 2.88 -16.87 1.52
CA GLY A 78 1.65 -16.41 0.86
C GLY A 78 0.69 -15.70 1.81
N GLY A 79 1.11 -15.41 3.03
CA GLY A 79 0.45 -14.55 4.00
C GLY A 79 1.21 -13.24 4.20
N ALA A 80 0.91 -12.52 5.27
CA ALA A 80 1.48 -11.21 5.55
C ALA A 80 1.70 -10.98 7.05
N ILE A 81 2.59 -10.04 7.36
CA ILE A 81 2.69 -9.40 8.68
C ILE A 81 2.32 -7.94 8.50
N VAL A 82 1.45 -7.44 9.35
CA VAL A 82 0.93 -6.07 9.37
C VAL A 82 1.35 -5.41 10.67
N ALA A 83 1.81 -4.16 10.62
CA ALA A 83 2.04 -3.32 11.79
C ALA A 83 1.24 -2.03 11.66
N TRP A 84 0.82 -1.44 12.79
CA TRP A 84 0.02 -0.21 12.81
C TRP A 84 0.30 0.64 14.03
N GLN A 85 -0.11 1.90 13.97
CA GLN A 85 -0.23 2.81 15.11
C GLN A 85 -1.56 2.54 15.80
N ASP A 86 -1.54 2.36 17.12
CA ASP A 86 -2.70 1.98 17.92
C ASP A 86 -2.94 2.98 19.04
N LEU A 87 -4.12 3.56 19.10
CA LEU A 87 -4.51 4.58 20.09
C LEU A 87 -5.20 4.02 21.32
N ARG A 88 -5.40 2.68 21.44
CA ARG A 88 -6.19 2.06 22.54
C ARG A 88 -5.72 2.44 23.95
N SER A 89 -4.46 2.82 24.14
CA SER A 89 -3.87 3.24 25.42
C SER A 89 -3.98 4.74 25.67
N GLY A 90 -4.44 5.55 24.70
CA GLY A 90 -4.53 7.01 24.75
C GLY A 90 -3.31 7.74 24.17
N GLY A 91 -2.25 7.03 23.79
CA GLY A 91 -1.10 7.47 22.99
C GLY A 91 -0.91 6.50 21.83
N TYR A 92 -0.11 6.89 20.82
CA TYR A 92 0.23 5.97 19.73
C TYR A 92 1.30 4.98 20.19
N ASP A 93 0.95 3.71 20.14
CA ASP A 93 1.82 2.55 20.34
C ASP A 93 2.01 1.80 19.01
N ILE A 94 3.00 0.90 18.92
CA ILE A 94 3.19 0.05 17.75
C ILE A 94 2.74 -1.38 18.06
N TYR A 95 1.77 -1.86 17.28
CA TYR A 95 1.28 -3.23 17.31
C TYR A 95 1.50 -3.95 15.98
N THR A 96 1.42 -5.28 16.01
CA THR A 96 1.57 -6.12 14.82
C THR A 96 0.68 -7.36 14.87
N GLN A 97 0.30 -7.88 13.69
CA GLN A 97 -0.46 -9.13 13.52
C GLN A 97 0.03 -9.88 12.29
N GLY A 98 0.03 -11.21 12.36
CA GLY A 98 0.28 -12.08 11.22
C GLY A 98 -1.02 -12.56 10.58
N LEU A 99 -1.05 -12.67 9.26
CA LEU A 99 -2.13 -13.25 8.47
C LEU A 99 -1.62 -14.48 7.73
N ASN A 100 -2.39 -15.58 7.78
CA ASN A 100 -2.14 -16.75 6.95
C ASN A 100 -2.52 -16.48 5.48
N SER A 101 -2.11 -17.35 4.57
CA SER A 101 -2.44 -17.26 3.14
C SER A 101 -3.95 -17.29 2.84
N ASN A 102 -4.78 -17.76 3.77
CA ASN A 102 -6.24 -17.75 3.69
C ASN A 102 -6.90 -16.55 4.42
N GLY A 103 -6.12 -15.60 4.93
CA GLY A 103 -6.60 -14.40 5.63
C GLY A 103 -6.91 -14.60 7.13
N ALA A 104 -6.71 -15.79 7.70
CA ALA A 104 -6.89 -16.00 9.12
C ALA A 104 -5.74 -15.38 9.93
N LEU A 105 -6.06 -14.82 11.11
CA LEU A 105 -5.06 -14.29 12.04
C LEU A 105 -4.14 -15.41 12.52
N LYS A 106 -2.83 -15.11 12.58
CA LYS A 106 -1.80 -16.08 13.02
C LYS A 106 -1.59 -16.04 14.53
N TRP A 107 -1.73 -14.87 15.15
CA TRP A 107 -1.35 -14.61 16.52
C TRP A 107 -2.57 -14.22 17.36
N ASN A 108 -2.33 -13.68 18.58
CA ASN A 108 -3.40 -13.18 19.44
C ASN A 108 -4.31 -12.21 18.68
N PRO A 109 -5.65 -12.38 18.73
CA PRO A 109 -6.60 -11.50 18.04
C PRO A 109 -6.47 -10.01 18.38
N ASP A 110 -5.89 -9.71 19.57
CA ASP A 110 -5.63 -8.32 19.99
C ASP A 110 -4.35 -7.71 19.41
N GLY A 111 -3.63 -8.47 18.57
CA GLY A 111 -2.31 -8.12 18.07
C GLY A 111 -1.20 -8.34 19.11
N ILE A 112 0.04 -8.20 18.67
CA ILE A 112 1.24 -8.27 19.52
C ILE A 112 1.79 -6.85 19.67
N PRO A 113 1.95 -6.31 20.89
CA PRO A 113 2.60 -5.03 21.08
C PRO A 113 4.10 -5.14 20.78
N LEU A 114 4.62 -4.25 19.97
CA LEU A 114 6.06 -4.11 19.71
C LEU A 114 6.67 -3.01 20.56
N CYS A 115 5.90 -1.97 20.87
CA CYS A 115 6.31 -0.89 21.75
C CYS A 115 5.10 -0.31 22.48
N LEU A 116 5.20 -0.20 23.81
CA LEU A 116 4.25 0.43 24.73
C LEU A 116 4.96 1.51 25.60
N ALA A 117 6.06 2.05 25.13
CA ALA A 117 6.81 3.06 25.87
C ALA A 117 6.02 4.36 26.00
N VAL A 118 6.31 5.12 27.06
CA VAL A 118 5.71 6.45 27.27
C VAL A 118 6.00 7.36 26.08
N GLY A 119 5.06 8.21 25.70
CA GLY A 119 5.13 9.06 24.52
C GLY A 119 4.51 8.38 23.30
N ASN A 120 4.59 9.02 22.14
CA ASN A 120 4.04 8.49 20.91
C ASN A 120 5.12 7.76 20.11
N GLN A 121 4.74 6.59 19.56
CA GLN A 121 5.49 5.87 18.56
C GLN A 121 4.71 5.92 17.24
N VAL A 122 5.31 6.51 16.22
CA VAL A 122 4.57 6.88 15.01
C VAL A 122 5.37 6.64 13.73
N LEU A 123 4.67 6.64 12.58
CA LEU A 123 5.25 6.55 11.25
C LEU A 123 6.15 5.33 11.09
N GLN A 124 5.67 4.18 11.56
CA GLN A 124 6.38 2.92 11.43
C GLN A 124 6.53 2.52 9.96
N VAL A 125 7.68 1.96 9.68
CA VAL A 125 8.02 1.30 8.42
C VAL A 125 8.52 -0.11 8.73
N MET A 126 8.37 -1.04 7.80
CA MET A 126 8.74 -2.42 8.06
C MET A 126 9.34 -3.12 6.85
N THR A 127 10.16 -4.12 7.14
CA THR A 127 10.72 -5.03 6.14
C THR A 127 10.71 -6.46 6.65
N THR A 128 10.88 -7.44 5.76
CA THR A 128 11.01 -8.85 6.14
C THR A 128 12.31 -9.11 6.91
N ASP A 129 12.27 -10.02 7.88
CA ASP A 129 13.46 -10.50 8.58
C ASP A 129 14.18 -11.65 7.84
N GLY A 130 13.68 -12.05 6.66
CA GLY A 130 14.18 -13.17 5.85
C GLY A 130 13.84 -14.57 6.41
N ALA A 131 13.11 -14.67 7.53
CA ALA A 131 12.76 -15.91 8.21
C ALA A 131 11.24 -16.03 8.47
N GLY A 132 10.43 -15.29 7.71
CA GLY A 132 8.96 -15.26 7.84
C GLY A 132 8.46 -14.36 8.96
N GLY A 133 9.33 -13.58 9.58
CA GLY A 133 9.06 -12.51 10.52
C GLY A 133 9.26 -11.13 9.90
N ALA A 134 9.28 -10.10 10.73
CA ALA A 134 9.46 -8.71 10.30
C ALA A 134 10.39 -7.93 11.23
N ILE A 135 11.04 -6.89 10.68
CA ILE A 135 11.69 -5.84 11.43
C ILE A 135 10.90 -4.55 11.16
N VAL A 136 10.44 -3.92 12.23
CA VAL A 136 9.68 -2.68 12.21
C VAL A 136 10.55 -1.59 12.79
N ALA A 137 10.66 -0.44 12.12
CA ALA A 137 11.32 0.74 12.65
C ALA A 137 10.31 1.89 12.69
N TRP A 138 10.47 2.78 13.66
CA TRP A 138 9.54 3.88 13.88
C TRP A 138 10.25 5.12 14.41
N ARG A 139 9.52 6.21 14.35
CA ARG A 139 9.84 7.44 15.03
C ARG A 139 9.28 7.37 16.45
N ASP A 140 10.13 7.60 17.44
CA ASP A 140 9.83 7.46 18.86
C ASP A 140 10.00 8.79 19.61
N LEU A 141 9.00 9.16 20.39
CA LEU A 141 9.01 10.43 21.13
C LEU A 141 9.13 10.24 22.66
N ARG A 142 9.60 9.05 23.13
CA ARG A 142 9.74 8.75 24.57
C ARG A 142 10.73 9.63 25.29
N THR A 143 11.73 10.20 24.61
CA THR A 143 12.77 11.05 25.18
C THR A 143 12.43 12.55 25.15
N GLY A 144 11.31 12.92 24.47
CA GLY A 144 10.91 14.30 24.22
C GLY A 144 11.34 14.82 22.84
N ASP A 145 12.51 14.42 22.34
CA ASP A 145 12.92 14.56 20.95
C ASP A 145 12.40 13.38 20.11
N SER A 146 12.55 13.47 18.80
CA SER A 146 12.17 12.40 17.87
C SER A 146 13.40 11.56 17.56
N ASP A 147 13.39 10.31 17.99
CA ASP A 147 14.44 9.32 17.82
C ASP A 147 14.02 8.20 16.84
N VAL A 148 14.97 7.34 16.46
CA VAL A 148 14.69 6.15 15.65
C VAL A 148 14.90 4.89 16.48
N PHE A 149 13.83 4.08 16.59
CA PHE A 149 13.85 2.76 17.23
C PHE A 149 13.43 1.68 16.24
N ALA A 150 13.78 0.44 16.56
CA ALA A 150 13.36 -0.74 15.79
C ALA A 150 13.07 -1.92 16.70
N GLN A 151 12.19 -2.82 16.25
CA GLN A 151 11.87 -4.09 16.90
C GLN A 151 11.70 -5.20 15.87
N ARG A 152 12.02 -6.42 16.26
CA ARG A 152 11.79 -7.61 15.45
C ARG A 152 10.66 -8.45 16.02
N VAL A 153 9.81 -8.95 15.16
CA VAL A 153 8.83 -10.00 15.46
C VAL A 153 9.12 -11.23 14.61
N THR A 154 9.13 -12.40 15.21
CA THR A 154 9.31 -13.68 14.51
C THR A 154 8.03 -14.11 13.80
N SER A 155 8.12 -15.12 12.92
CA SER A 155 6.95 -15.76 12.28
C SER A 155 5.93 -16.35 13.28
N ALA A 156 6.35 -16.59 14.52
CA ALA A 156 5.50 -17.07 15.62
C ALA A 156 4.87 -15.95 16.46
N GLY A 157 5.12 -14.65 16.13
CA GLY A 157 4.61 -13.51 16.90
C GLY A 157 5.39 -13.22 18.18
N ALA A 158 6.62 -13.69 18.30
CA ALA A 158 7.45 -13.45 19.49
C ALA A 158 8.54 -12.40 19.19
N VAL A 159 8.84 -11.57 20.18
CA VAL A 159 10.05 -10.72 20.17
C VAL A 159 11.23 -11.59 20.60
N PRO A 160 12.22 -11.84 19.73
CA PRO A 160 13.30 -12.77 20.04
C PRO A 160 14.40 -12.11 20.87
N VAL A 161 15.05 -12.84 21.77
CA VAL A 161 16.29 -12.39 22.43
C VAL A 161 17.40 -12.25 21.38
N PRO A 162 18.25 -11.21 21.41
CA PRO A 162 18.40 -10.20 22.50
C PRO A 162 17.61 -8.89 22.28
N TRP A 163 16.62 -8.86 21.39
CA TRP A 163 15.78 -7.68 21.24
C TRP A 163 15.09 -7.35 22.58
N THR A 164 15.12 -6.08 22.96
CA THR A 164 14.59 -5.60 24.25
C THR A 164 13.10 -5.27 24.14
N THR A 165 12.40 -5.29 25.27
CA THR A 165 11.05 -4.73 25.36
C THR A 165 11.05 -3.29 24.85
N ASP A 166 9.99 -2.91 24.14
CA ASP A 166 9.80 -1.57 23.57
C ASP A 166 10.84 -1.12 22.54
N GLY A 167 11.56 -2.08 21.93
CA GLY A 167 12.47 -1.84 20.82
C GLY A 167 13.90 -1.47 21.23
N MET A 168 14.78 -1.57 20.25
CA MET A 168 16.18 -1.17 20.36
C MET A 168 16.41 0.20 19.71
N ALA A 169 17.23 1.04 20.33
CA ALA A 169 17.64 2.32 19.78
C ALA A 169 18.51 2.12 18.53
N VAL A 170 18.11 2.71 17.42
CA VAL A 170 18.90 2.82 16.19
C VAL A 170 19.68 4.13 16.17
N CYS A 171 19.01 5.22 16.56
CA CYS A 171 19.59 6.52 16.74
C CYS A 171 18.86 7.27 17.87
N VAL A 172 19.62 7.70 18.89
CA VAL A 172 19.16 8.52 19.99
C VAL A 172 20.19 9.61 20.21
N VAL A 173 20.00 10.74 19.57
CA VAL A 173 20.87 11.94 19.69
C VAL A 173 20.00 13.18 19.72
N ALA A 174 20.48 14.26 20.29
CA ALA A 174 19.75 15.53 20.33
C ALA A 174 19.36 15.99 18.91
N GLY A 175 18.20 16.60 18.79
CA GLY A 175 17.61 17.04 17.52
C GLY A 175 16.63 16.01 16.96
N LEU A 176 16.00 16.35 15.84
CA LEU A 176 14.92 15.56 15.26
C LEU A 176 15.45 14.51 14.27
N GLN A 177 15.08 13.25 14.46
CA GLN A 177 15.24 12.18 13.48
C GLN A 177 13.86 11.80 12.92
N THR A 178 13.67 11.97 11.62
CA THR A 178 12.37 11.82 10.93
C THR A 178 12.54 11.16 9.57
N ASP A 179 11.43 10.98 8.83
CA ASP A 179 11.42 10.41 7.47
C ASP A 179 12.13 9.05 7.39
N VAL A 180 11.87 8.19 8.40
CA VAL A 180 12.50 6.87 8.51
C VAL A 180 12.11 5.99 7.31
N ARG A 181 13.10 5.31 6.73
CA ARG A 181 12.93 4.28 5.69
C ARG A 181 13.68 3.03 6.11
N ILE A 182 13.17 1.88 5.70
CA ILE A 182 13.75 0.58 6.03
C ILE A 182 13.82 -0.32 4.79
N GLU A 183 14.90 -1.07 4.65
CA GLU A 183 15.10 -2.06 3.60
C GLU A 183 15.74 -3.31 4.20
N ALA A 184 15.40 -4.50 3.68
CA ALA A 184 15.94 -5.76 4.19
C ALA A 184 17.45 -5.88 3.90
N ASP A 185 18.21 -6.34 4.88
CA ASP A 185 19.57 -6.81 4.67
C ASP A 185 19.56 -8.34 4.48
N PRO A 186 19.90 -8.88 3.30
CA PRO A 186 19.88 -10.32 3.06
C PRO A 186 20.80 -11.15 3.97
N ARG A 187 21.71 -10.50 4.70
CA ARG A 187 22.53 -11.15 5.76
C ARG A 187 21.74 -11.39 7.07
N GLY A 188 20.45 -11.07 7.07
CA GLY A 188 19.56 -10.93 8.23
C GLY A 188 19.75 -9.58 8.92
N GLY A 189 18.64 -8.91 9.22
CA GLY A 189 18.62 -7.57 9.76
C GLY A 189 18.04 -6.57 8.75
N ALA A 190 18.38 -5.29 8.91
CA ALA A 190 17.83 -4.22 8.08
C ALA A 190 18.82 -3.07 7.86
N PHE A 191 18.62 -2.36 6.77
CA PHE A 191 19.15 -1.01 6.55
C PHE A 191 18.04 -0.01 6.92
N ILE A 192 18.40 1.03 7.67
CA ILE A 192 17.49 2.09 8.11
C ILE A 192 18.13 3.42 7.74
N VAL A 193 17.36 4.30 7.10
CA VAL A 193 17.78 5.65 6.70
C VAL A 193 16.80 6.64 7.28
N TRP A 194 17.29 7.81 7.67
CA TRP A 194 16.45 8.86 8.21
C TRP A 194 17.01 10.25 7.88
N ARG A 195 16.15 11.23 7.99
CA ARG A 195 16.51 12.64 8.03
C ARG A 195 16.88 13.00 9.46
N ASP A 196 17.99 13.71 9.63
CA ASP A 196 18.61 13.98 10.91
C ASP A 196 18.93 15.47 11.09
N ARG A 197 18.52 16.05 12.18
CA ARG A 197 18.81 17.45 12.54
C ARG A 197 19.70 17.59 13.77
N ARG A 198 20.59 16.61 14.03
CA ARG A 198 21.52 16.63 15.17
C ARG A 198 22.47 17.83 15.17
N ASN A 199 22.73 18.44 14.02
CA ASN A 199 23.54 19.65 13.91
C ASN A 199 22.81 20.94 14.36
N GLY A 200 21.47 20.89 14.56
CA GLY A 200 20.63 21.99 15.02
C GLY A 200 20.32 23.08 13.99
N THR A 201 20.87 23.01 12.78
CA THR A 201 20.73 24.04 11.73
C THR A 201 19.90 23.57 10.54
N ASP A 202 20.30 22.48 9.91
CA ASP A 202 19.72 21.94 8.70
C ASP A 202 19.52 20.42 8.83
N SER A 203 18.93 19.84 7.82
CA SER A 203 18.62 18.42 7.77
C SER A 203 19.65 17.68 6.92
N ASP A 204 20.24 16.64 7.47
CA ASP A 204 21.19 15.72 6.84
C ASP A 204 20.54 14.36 6.57
N ILE A 205 21.18 13.50 5.80
CA ILE A 205 20.78 12.10 5.62
C ILE A 205 21.77 11.17 6.32
N TYR A 206 21.25 10.36 7.24
CA TYR A 206 22.00 9.33 7.97
C TYR A 206 21.44 7.93 7.69
N ALA A 207 22.27 6.93 7.91
CA ALA A 207 21.90 5.53 7.75
C ALA A 207 22.53 4.64 8.82
N GLN A 208 21.88 3.52 9.13
CA GLN A 208 22.40 2.44 9.95
C GLN A 208 22.07 1.09 9.32
N SER A 209 22.96 0.12 9.47
CA SER A 209 22.66 -1.29 9.25
C SER A 209 22.62 -2.00 10.59
N ILE A 210 21.54 -2.73 10.85
CA ILE A 210 21.38 -3.56 12.05
C ILE A 210 21.41 -5.04 11.68
N THR A 211 21.89 -5.87 12.60
CA THR A 211 21.90 -7.33 12.46
C THR A 211 20.50 -7.92 12.73
N ALA A 212 20.34 -9.23 12.48
CA ALA A 212 19.14 -9.97 12.89
C ALA A 212 18.89 -9.95 14.41
N SER A 213 19.92 -9.67 15.22
CA SER A 213 19.83 -9.50 16.67
C SER A 213 19.61 -8.04 17.10
N GLY A 214 19.47 -7.08 16.15
CA GLY A 214 19.28 -5.67 16.43
C GLY A 214 20.57 -4.88 16.69
N ALA A 215 21.73 -5.55 16.81
CA ALA A 215 23.00 -4.84 17.03
C ALA A 215 23.39 -3.99 15.81
N PRO A 216 23.91 -2.76 16.00
CA PRO A 216 24.37 -1.93 14.90
C PRO A 216 25.60 -2.58 14.23
N ARG A 217 25.63 -2.56 12.90
CA ARG A 217 26.81 -2.98 12.10
C ARG A 217 27.75 -1.83 11.85
N TRP A 218 27.23 -0.60 11.80
CA TRP A 218 28.02 0.61 11.56
C TRP A 218 28.20 1.39 12.86
N THR A 219 28.81 2.57 12.78
CA THR A 219 29.01 3.45 13.93
C THR A 219 27.70 3.70 14.67
N ALA A 220 27.72 3.71 16.00
CA ALA A 220 26.55 4.00 16.82
C ALA A 220 25.91 5.34 16.40
N ASN A 221 24.57 5.35 16.40
CA ASN A 221 23.76 6.46 15.89
C ASN A 221 23.91 6.77 14.40
N GLY A 222 24.42 5.80 13.62
CA GLY A 222 24.46 5.86 12.18
C GLY A 222 25.68 6.53 11.56
N VAL A 223 25.81 6.35 10.25
CA VAL A 223 26.83 6.95 9.39
C VAL A 223 26.21 8.04 8.53
N VAL A 224 27.01 9.03 8.16
CA VAL A 224 26.60 10.10 7.24
C VAL A 224 26.45 9.54 5.81
N VAL A 225 25.30 9.77 5.20
CA VAL A 225 25.07 9.58 3.76
C VAL A 225 25.32 10.89 3.02
N SER A 226 24.74 11.99 3.55
CA SER A 226 25.01 13.36 3.13
C SER A 226 24.85 14.31 4.30
N ASN A 227 25.82 15.21 4.47
CA ASN A 227 25.80 16.34 5.39
C ASN A 227 26.30 17.61 4.67
N ALA A 228 25.86 17.80 3.44
CA ALA A 228 26.13 19.01 2.68
C ALA A 228 25.39 20.21 3.30
N ALA A 229 25.86 21.41 3.02
CA ALA A 229 25.19 22.63 3.51
C ALA A 229 23.71 22.69 3.09
N ASN A 230 22.88 23.28 3.92
CA ASN A 230 21.42 23.36 3.78
C ASN A 230 20.72 21.96 3.84
N ASP A 231 19.42 21.94 3.59
CA ASP A 231 18.58 20.78 3.81
C ASP A 231 18.78 19.66 2.77
N GLN A 232 18.87 18.42 3.25
CA GLN A 232 18.68 17.19 2.50
C GLN A 232 17.43 16.47 3.06
N LEU A 233 16.45 16.21 2.20
CA LEU A 233 15.10 15.80 2.61
C LEU A 233 14.60 14.59 1.82
N ALA A 234 13.54 13.96 2.34
CA ALA A 234 12.79 12.88 1.71
C ALA A 234 13.69 11.75 1.17
N PRO A 235 14.50 11.10 2.02
CA PRO A 235 15.31 9.97 1.57
C PRO A 235 14.45 8.80 1.11
N THR A 236 14.88 8.16 0.01
CA THR A 236 14.38 6.85 -0.44
C THR A 236 15.52 5.87 -0.54
N ILE A 237 15.23 4.58 -0.39
CA ILE A 237 16.25 3.55 -0.30
C ILE A 237 15.93 2.33 -1.14
N ALA A 238 16.97 1.61 -1.55
CA ALA A 238 16.86 0.30 -2.16
C ALA A 238 18.12 -0.54 -1.84
N TYR A 239 17.96 -1.85 -1.75
CA TYR A 239 19.09 -2.76 -1.65
C TYR A 239 19.93 -2.75 -2.93
N ASP A 240 21.27 -2.67 -2.80
CA ASP A 240 22.19 -2.52 -3.95
C ASP A 240 22.51 -3.85 -4.67
N GLY A 241 21.98 -4.99 -4.18
CA GLY A 241 22.31 -6.32 -4.70
C GLY A 241 23.65 -6.88 -4.26
N ARG A 242 24.46 -6.14 -3.46
CA ARG A 242 25.81 -6.51 -2.99
C ARG A 242 26.07 -6.19 -1.52
N PHE A 243 25.03 -6.35 -0.69
CA PHE A 243 25.04 -6.11 0.75
C PHE A 243 25.29 -4.65 1.16
N GLY A 244 25.11 -3.71 0.25
CA GLY A 244 25.12 -2.27 0.46
C GLY A 244 23.74 -1.66 0.25
N LEU A 245 23.68 -0.35 0.32
CA LEU A 245 22.45 0.44 0.26
C LEU A 245 22.57 1.52 -0.80
N LEU A 246 21.51 1.70 -1.59
CA LEU A 246 21.30 2.85 -2.46
C LEU A 246 20.37 3.81 -1.74
N VAL A 247 20.73 5.10 -1.74
CA VAL A 247 19.94 6.18 -1.13
C VAL A 247 19.80 7.29 -2.15
N ALA A 248 18.61 7.85 -2.33
CA ALA A 248 18.38 9.07 -3.09
C ALA A 248 17.59 10.07 -2.23
N TRP A 249 17.83 11.36 -2.46
CA TRP A 249 17.17 12.43 -1.72
C TRP A 249 17.06 13.70 -2.58
N HIS A 250 16.24 14.64 -2.18
CA HIS A 250 16.30 15.98 -2.74
C HIS A 250 17.12 16.90 -1.82
N ASP A 251 17.92 17.76 -2.40
CA ASP A 251 19.04 18.45 -1.79
C ASP A 251 19.02 19.95 -2.10
N PHE A 252 19.02 20.78 -1.07
CA PHE A 252 18.95 22.24 -1.19
C PHE A 252 20.31 22.94 -1.11
N ARG A 253 21.44 22.17 -1.23
CA ARG A 253 22.81 22.71 -1.03
C ARG A 253 23.16 23.91 -1.90
N ASN A 254 22.49 24.09 -3.06
CA ASN A 254 22.69 25.25 -3.92
C ASN A 254 21.99 26.52 -3.40
N GLY A 255 21.11 26.44 -2.39
CA GLY A 255 20.37 27.55 -1.79
C GLY A 255 19.32 28.22 -2.70
N LEU A 256 19.00 27.63 -3.85
CA LEU A 256 18.06 28.17 -4.85
C LEU A 256 16.84 27.29 -5.06
N HIS A 257 17.05 26.00 -5.26
CA HIS A 257 16.03 24.98 -5.46
C HIS A 257 16.55 23.61 -5.07
N TYR A 258 15.67 22.65 -4.91
CA TYR A 258 16.05 21.28 -4.70
C TYR A 258 16.53 20.63 -5.99
N ASP A 259 17.60 19.84 -5.89
CA ASP A 259 18.09 18.93 -6.92
C ASP A 259 18.02 17.49 -6.42
N VAL A 260 18.05 16.51 -7.31
CA VAL A 260 18.10 15.10 -6.92
C VAL A 260 19.53 14.60 -6.88
N TRP A 261 19.87 13.99 -5.74
CA TRP A 261 21.17 13.38 -5.46
C TRP A 261 21.02 11.93 -5.06
N ALA A 262 22.06 11.15 -5.22
CA ALA A 262 22.09 9.76 -4.77
C ALA A 262 23.47 9.37 -4.24
N GLN A 263 23.49 8.38 -3.34
CA GLN A 263 24.70 7.76 -2.79
C GLN A 263 24.53 6.25 -2.73
N ARG A 264 25.61 5.54 -2.88
CA ARG A 264 25.73 4.13 -2.53
C ARG A 264 26.56 3.97 -1.28
N VAL A 265 26.03 3.32 -0.26
CA VAL A 265 26.73 3.00 0.99
C VAL A 265 27.17 1.54 0.94
N LYS A 266 28.48 1.29 1.18
CA LYS A 266 29.07 -0.05 1.19
C LYS A 266 28.63 -0.85 2.43
N PRO A 267 28.86 -2.18 2.44
CA PRO A 267 28.53 -3.03 3.59
C PRO A 267 29.22 -2.62 4.91
N ASP A 268 30.33 -1.91 4.84
CA ASP A 268 31.09 -1.38 5.99
C ASP A 268 30.56 -0.01 6.48
N GLY A 269 29.54 0.55 5.83
CA GLY A 269 28.96 1.86 6.16
C GLY A 269 29.66 3.05 5.51
N THR A 270 30.71 2.83 4.71
CA THR A 270 31.39 3.94 4.03
C THR A 270 30.74 4.29 2.69
N PRO A 271 30.68 5.58 2.31
CA PRO A 271 30.20 5.98 1.00
C PRO A 271 31.03 5.33 -0.13
N ARG A 272 30.35 4.88 -1.18
CA ARG A 272 31.01 4.30 -2.36
C ARG A 272 31.32 5.35 -3.41
N TRP A 273 30.41 6.28 -3.62
CA TRP A 273 30.55 7.36 -4.60
C TRP A 273 31.20 8.59 -3.95
N THR A 274 31.21 9.73 -4.64
CA THR A 274 31.74 10.99 -4.12
C THR A 274 31.11 11.33 -2.77
N ALA A 275 31.86 11.93 -1.86
CA ALA A 275 31.36 12.42 -0.59
C ALA A 275 30.11 13.30 -0.80
N ASN A 276 29.10 13.11 0.03
CA ASN A 276 27.79 13.78 -0.09
C ASN A 276 27.04 13.46 -1.39
N GLY A 277 27.35 12.36 -2.09
CA GLY A 277 26.59 11.83 -3.20
C GLY A 277 27.00 12.32 -4.59
N VAL A 278 26.25 11.82 -5.57
CA VAL A 278 26.33 12.18 -6.99
C VAL A 278 25.06 12.93 -7.38
N ARG A 279 25.19 14.08 -8.03
CA ARG A 279 24.07 14.84 -8.58
C ARG A 279 23.53 14.17 -9.84
N LEU A 280 22.21 13.98 -9.92
CA LEU A 280 21.56 13.26 -11.03
C LEU A 280 21.03 14.19 -12.10
N THR A 281 20.81 15.45 -11.78
CA THR A 281 20.32 16.48 -12.71
C THR A 281 20.92 17.84 -12.37
N ASN A 282 21.15 18.66 -13.39
CA ASN A 282 21.57 20.06 -13.27
C ASN A 282 20.54 20.99 -13.93
N ALA A 283 19.34 20.49 -14.17
CA ALA A 283 18.28 21.27 -14.78
C ALA A 283 17.87 22.45 -13.90
N SER A 284 17.41 23.53 -14.52
CA SER A 284 16.81 24.66 -13.80
C SER A 284 15.49 24.25 -13.15
N GLY A 285 15.04 24.99 -12.16
CA GLY A 285 13.81 24.67 -11.41
C GLY A 285 14.03 23.58 -10.35
N GLY A 286 13.00 23.29 -9.58
CA GLY A 286 13.08 22.32 -8.49
C GLY A 286 12.87 20.88 -8.96
N GLN A 287 13.64 19.96 -8.39
CA GLN A 287 13.43 18.52 -8.55
C GLN A 287 13.19 17.91 -7.16
N SER A 288 12.14 17.11 -7.05
CA SER A 288 11.67 16.57 -5.76
C SER A 288 11.14 15.16 -5.86
N ASN A 289 10.80 14.58 -4.70
CA ASN A 289 10.21 13.24 -4.57
C ASN A 289 11.00 12.16 -5.32
N PRO A 290 12.31 11.98 -5.07
CA PRO A 290 13.05 10.93 -5.73
C PRO A 290 12.55 9.54 -5.29
N ILE A 291 12.50 8.62 -6.26
CA ILE A 291 12.25 7.20 -6.03
C ILE A 291 13.45 6.42 -6.54
N VAL A 292 14.18 5.74 -5.67
CA VAL A 292 15.34 4.93 -6.04
C VAL A 292 14.96 3.47 -6.24
N VAL A 293 15.48 2.88 -7.31
CA VAL A 293 15.32 1.46 -7.66
C VAL A 293 16.70 0.90 -8.01
N THR A 294 16.98 -0.35 -7.64
CA THR A 294 18.22 -1.02 -8.07
C THR A 294 18.22 -1.32 -9.58
N ASP A 295 19.36 -1.12 -10.23
CA ASP A 295 19.57 -1.55 -11.63
C ASP A 295 20.00 -3.04 -11.74
N GLY A 296 20.03 -3.77 -10.61
CA GLY A 296 20.50 -5.17 -10.54
C GLY A 296 22.01 -5.36 -10.67
N GLN A 297 22.80 -4.29 -10.86
CA GLN A 297 24.27 -4.31 -11.03
C GLN A 297 24.99 -3.45 -9.98
N ALA A 298 24.32 -3.20 -8.85
CA ALA A 298 24.78 -2.32 -7.78
C ALA A 298 24.86 -0.84 -8.18
N GLY A 299 24.17 -0.44 -9.22
CA GLY A 299 23.83 0.92 -9.58
C GLY A 299 22.38 1.25 -9.22
N ALA A 300 22.00 2.49 -9.43
CA ALA A 300 20.66 3.01 -9.14
C ALA A 300 19.98 3.54 -10.39
N ILE A 301 18.66 3.34 -10.49
CA ILE A 301 17.78 4.13 -11.34
C ILE A 301 16.94 4.98 -10.40
N VAL A 302 16.94 6.28 -10.61
CA VAL A 302 16.17 7.23 -9.79
C VAL A 302 15.21 7.98 -10.69
N GLY A 303 13.92 7.95 -10.35
CA GLY A 303 12.88 8.77 -10.94
C GLY A 303 12.52 9.94 -10.02
N TRP A 304 12.08 11.06 -10.55
CA TRP A 304 11.72 12.23 -9.76
C TRP A 304 10.67 13.12 -10.46
N THR A 305 10.02 13.94 -9.66
CA THR A 305 9.18 15.04 -10.13
C THR A 305 10.09 16.23 -10.47
N ASP A 306 10.01 16.75 -11.69
CA ASP A 306 10.89 17.76 -12.26
C ASP A 306 10.13 19.01 -12.70
N ALA A 307 10.41 20.14 -12.08
CA ALA A 307 9.81 21.43 -12.39
C ALA A 307 10.72 22.34 -13.24
N ARG A 308 11.55 21.75 -14.14
CA ARG A 308 12.38 22.54 -15.09
C ARG A 308 11.55 23.38 -16.06
N VAL A 309 10.30 23.03 -16.25
CA VAL A 309 9.27 23.80 -16.96
C VAL A 309 8.17 24.21 -15.98
N SER A 310 7.22 25.00 -16.44
CA SER A 310 6.17 25.58 -15.58
C SER A 310 5.23 24.55 -14.92
N ARG A 311 5.14 23.35 -15.46
CA ARG A 311 4.37 22.23 -14.92
C ARG A 311 5.32 21.07 -14.66
N PRO A 312 5.19 20.39 -13.49
CA PRO A 312 6.06 19.27 -13.19
C PRO A 312 5.83 18.08 -14.13
N ASP A 313 6.92 17.49 -14.56
CA ASP A 313 7.01 16.27 -15.36
C ASP A 313 7.73 15.16 -14.59
N ILE A 314 7.76 13.94 -15.14
CA ILE A 314 8.53 12.83 -14.58
C ILE A 314 9.79 12.59 -15.39
N TYR A 315 10.93 12.67 -14.72
CA TYR A 315 12.25 12.35 -15.27
C TYR A 315 12.91 11.21 -14.50
N ALA A 316 13.87 10.57 -15.13
CA ALA A 316 14.69 9.55 -14.48
C ALA A 316 16.13 9.57 -14.98
N GLN A 317 17.05 9.06 -14.14
CA GLN A 317 18.45 8.90 -14.49
C GLN A 317 19.00 7.60 -13.88
N ARG A 318 19.99 6.99 -14.55
CA ARG A 318 20.73 5.85 -14.05
C ARG A 318 22.16 6.25 -13.66
N VAL A 319 22.57 5.76 -12.48
CA VAL A 319 23.96 5.85 -12.01
C VAL A 319 24.50 4.43 -11.86
N ASP A 320 25.69 4.15 -12.41
CA ASP A 320 26.30 2.84 -12.31
C ASP A 320 26.95 2.61 -10.93
N SER A 321 27.44 1.41 -10.70
CA SER A 321 28.07 1.02 -9.43
C SER A 321 29.32 1.84 -9.05
N ALA A 322 29.90 2.59 -9.99
CA ALA A 322 31.04 3.48 -9.77
C ALA A 322 30.62 4.93 -9.47
N GLY A 323 29.33 5.27 -9.61
CA GLY A 323 28.82 6.63 -9.42
C GLY A 323 28.79 7.47 -10.71
N VAL A 324 28.86 6.83 -11.88
CA VAL A 324 28.83 7.51 -13.17
C VAL A 324 27.41 7.54 -13.71
N VAL A 325 26.91 8.74 -14.01
CA VAL A 325 25.63 8.97 -14.70
C VAL A 325 25.68 8.36 -16.10
N LYS A 326 24.66 7.60 -16.49
CA LYS A 326 24.68 6.72 -17.67
C LYS A 326 23.79 7.14 -18.82
N TRP A 327 22.62 7.70 -18.54
CA TRP A 327 21.71 8.05 -19.62
C TRP A 327 22.00 9.46 -20.17
N ALA A 328 21.72 9.65 -21.44
CA ALA A 328 21.84 10.95 -22.11
C ALA A 328 20.43 11.48 -22.46
N PRO A 329 20.15 12.74 -22.15
CA PRO A 329 21.04 13.75 -21.56
C PRO A 329 21.39 13.48 -20.09
N SER A 330 22.50 14.05 -19.62
CA SER A 330 22.98 13.86 -18.24
C SER A 330 22.02 14.42 -17.17
N ASP A 331 21.11 15.29 -17.56
CA ASP A 331 20.08 15.90 -16.71
C ASP A 331 18.79 15.05 -16.61
N GLY A 332 18.87 13.78 -17.00
CA GLY A 332 17.77 12.82 -16.96
C GLY A 332 16.99 12.71 -18.27
N VAL A 333 16.41 11.53 -18.46
CA VAL A 333 15.52 11.25 -19.59
C VAL A 333 14.06 11.46 -19.16
N PRO A 334 13.18 11.99 -20.03
CA PRO A 334 11.77 12.11 -19.72
C PRO A 334 11.11 10.72 -19.66
N VAL A 335 10.46 10.42 -18.55
CA VAL A 335 9.58 9.27 -18.39
C VAL A 335 8.18 9.62 -18.87
N CYS A 336 7.71 10.80 -18.48
CA CYS A 336 6.54 11.46 -19.00
C CYS A 336 6.81 12.96 -19.03
N ALA A 337 6.53 13.59 -20.18
CA ALA A 337 6.53 15.04 -20.34
C ALA A 337 5.27 15.41 -21.11
N SER A 338 4.40 16.20 -20.52
CA SER A 338 3.12 16.61 -21.10
C SER A 338 2.75 18.02 -20.67
N ASP A 339 1.70 18.58 -21.26
CA ASP A 339 1.22 19.93 -20.93
C ASP A 339 0.46 20.01 -19.58
N SER A 340 0.50 18.97 -18.77
CA SER A 340 -0.16 18.85 -17.46
C SER A 340 0.86 18.57 -16.36
N SER A 341 0.43 18.60 -15.09
CA SER A 341 1.30 18.26 -13.97
C SER A 341 1.31 16.77 -13.71
N GLN A 342 2.50 16.22 -13.47
CA GLN A 342 2.71 14.84 -13.06
C GLN A 342 3.56 14.82 -11.80
N PHE A 343 3.17 13.94 -10.85
CA PHE A 343 3.87 13.75 -9.59
C PHE A 343 4.20 12.27 -9.40
N VAL A 344 5.51 11.93 -9.40
CA VAL A 344 5.92 10.55 -9.17
C VAL A 344 5.61 10.14 -7.74
N GLU A 345 4.96 9.00 -7.60
CA GLU A 345 4.53 8.46 -6.29
C GLU A 345 5.25 7.16 -5.95
N THR A 346 5.53 6.33 -6.95
CA THR A 346 6.05 4.98 -6.72
C THR A 346 7.02 4.55 -7.82
N GLY A 347 7.86 3.56 -7.50
CA GLY A 347 8.74 2.92 -8.47
C GLY A 347 9.17 1.52 -8.03
N THR A 348 9.35 0.62 -8.98
CA THR A 348 9.86 -0.73 -8.74
C THR A 348 10.80 -1.18 -9.87
N SER A 349 11.67 -2.14 -9.58
CA SER A 349 12.50 -2.78 -10.61
C SER A 349 11.63 -3.61 -11.56
N ASP A 350 11.95 -3.57 -12.86
CA ASP A 350 11.37 -4.45 -13.86
C ASP A 350 12.03 -5.85 -13.89
N GLY A 351 13.05 -6.07 -13.03
CA GLY A 351 13.85 -7.31 -13.02
C GLY A 351 14.75 -7.52 -14.24
N LEU A 352 14.83 -6.56 -15.17
CA LEU A 352 15.62 -6.59 -16.41
C LEU A 352 16.65 -5.46 -16.47
N GLY A 353 16.93 -4.85 -15.31
CA GLY A 353 17.86 -3.71 -15.19
C GLY A 353 17.25 -2.36 -15.56
N GLY A 354 15.94 -2.28 -15.67
CA GLY A 354 15.13 -1.08 -15.81
C GLY A 354 14.22 -0.85 -14.61
N ALA A 355 13.30 0.10 -14.73
CA ALA A 355 12.36 0.47 -13.69
C ALA A 355 10.96 0.73 -14.25
N ILE A 356 9.94 0.55 -13.41
CA ILE A 356 8.57 0.95 -13.68
C ILE A 356 8.24 2.04 -12.66
N PHE A 357 7.84 3.22 -13.13
CA PHE A 357 7.38 4.33 -12.31
C PHE A 357 5.88 4.52 -12.46
N GLY A 358 5.21 4.82 -11.35
CA GLY A 358 3.80 5.20 -11.29
C GLY A 358 3.65 6.62 -10.78
N TRP A 359 2.68 7.37 -11.31
CA TRP A 359 2.45 8.75 -10.95
C TRP A 359 0.98 9.16 -11.01
N ASP A 360 0.68 10.22 -10.29
CA ASP A 360 -0.57 10.95 -10.39
C ASP A 360 -0.46 12.00 -11.50
N ASP A 361 -1.50 12.11 -12.34
CA ASP A 361 -1.50 12.91 -13.58
C ASP A 361 -2.80 13.70 -13.73
N ASP A 362 -2.71 15.00 -13.99
CA ASP A 362 -3.88 15.87 -14.11
C ASP A 362 -4.31 16.20 -15.57
N ARG A 363 -3.73 15.50 -16.58
CA ARG A 363 -3.96 15.79 -18.01
C ARG A 363 -5.41 15.74 -18.49
N SER A 364 -6.31 15.10 -17.77
CA SER A 364 -7.73 15.01 -18.11
C SER A 364 -8.63 15.84 -17.21
N GLY A 365 -8.05 16.74 -16.39
CA GLY A 365 -8.79 17.63 -15.48
C GLY A 365 -9.25 16.95 -14.19
N GLY A 366 -8.81 15.72 -13.92
CA GLY A 366 -8.96 15.01 -12.66
C GLY A 366 -7.67 14.23 -12.39
N ASN A 367 -7.38 13.91 -11.14
CA ASN A 367 -6.19 13.15 -10.81
C ASN A 367 -6.35 11.70 -11.30
N GLU A 368 -5.56 11.30 -12.27
CA GLU A 368 -5.55 9.96 -12.85
C GLU A 368 -4.21 9.27 -12.58
N ILE A 369 -4.18 7.96 -12.67
CA ILE A 369 -2.98 7.19 -12.41
C ILE A 369 -2.41 6.65 -13.71
N PHE A 370 -1.14 6.93 -13.94
CA PHE A 370 -0.35 6.46 -15.08
C PHE A 370 0.90 5.73 -14.61
N ALA A 371 1.46 4.93 -15.51
CA ALA A 371 2.76 4.32 -15.31
C ALA A 371 3.55 4.20 -16.61
N GLN A 372 4.88 4.11 -16.49
CA GLN A 372 5.79 3.88 -17.60
C GLN A 372 6.93 2.95 -17.17
N SER A 373 7.33 2.07 -18.08
CA SER A 373 8.54 1.27 -17.95
C SER A 373 9.69 1.94 -18.69
N VAL A 374 10.82 2.10 -17.99
CA VAL A 374 12.06 2.64 -18.54
C VAL A 374 13.09 1.53 -18.57
N GLY A 375 13.65 1.25 -19.74
CA GLY A 375 14.66 0.21 -19.91
C GLY A 375 16.03 0.59 -19.33
N SER A 376 16.93 -0.40 -19.22
CA SER A 376 18.31 -0.19 -18.75
C SER A 376 19.11 0.84 -19.58
N ASN A 377 18.68 1.11 -20.80
CA ASN A 377 19.26 2.12 -21.70
C ASN A 377 18.59 3.51 -21.61
N GLY A 378 17.60 3.70 -20.74
CA GLY A 378 16.85 4.95 -20.58
C GLY A 378 15.69 5.16 -21.55
N ALA A 379 15.43 4.24 -22.46
CA ALA A 379 14.29 4.33 -23.37
C ALA A 379 13.00 3.88 -22.67
N THR A 380 11.91 4.63 -22.86
CA THR A 380 10.57 4.20 -22.45
C THR A 380 10.12 3.00 -23.28
N ARG A 381 9.46 2.04 -22.66
CA ARG A 381 9.04 0.77 -23.29
C ARG A 381 7.55 0.70 -23.63
N TRP A 382 6.73 1.47 -22.93
CA TRP A 382 5.29 1.51 -23.16
C TRP A 382 4.91 2.72 -24.02
N ALA A 383 3.62 2.98 -24.20
CA ALA A 383 3.14 4.12 -24.99
C ALA A 383 3.75 5.44 -24.53
N ALA A 384 4.00 6.36 -25.48
CA ALA A 384 4.50 7.69 -25.16
C ALA A 384 3.58 8.41 -24.15
N GLY A 385 4.18 9.01 -23.12
CA GLY A 385 3.43 9.62 -22.02
C GLY A 385 2.83 8.63 -21.01
N GLY A 386 3.21 7.35 -21.10
CA GLY A 386 2.78 6.29 -20.17
C GLY A 386 1.47 5.63 -20.53
N VAL A 387 1.16 4.57 -19.79
CA VAL A 387 -0.11 3.85 -19.87
C VAL A 387 -0.99 4.22 -18.69
N LYS A 388 -2.27 4.40 -18.94
CA LYS A 388 -3.26 4.73 -17.94
C LYS A 388 -3.62 3.48 -17.13
N ILE A 389 -3.47 3.55 -15.81
CA ILE A 389 -3.75 2.46 -14.87
C ILE A 389 -5.22 2.48 -14.43
N ALA A 390 -5.74 3.66 -14.11
CA ALA A 390 -7.10 3.85 -13.63
C ALA A 390 -7.89 4.83 -14.51
N THR A 391 -9.16 4.53 -14.76
CA THR A 391 -10.08 5.36 -15.55
C THR A 391 -11.40 5.59 -14.82
N GLY A 392 -12.09 6.64 -15.15
CA GLY A 392 -13.42 6.99 -14.62
C GLY A 392 -13.47 8.43 -14.10
N SER A 393 -14.63 8.86 -13.60
CA SER A 393 -14.81 10.14 -12.91
C SER A 393 -14.30 10.04 -11.47
N GLY A 394 -13.88 11.16 -10.87
CA GLY A 394 -13.44 11.26 -9.49
C GLY A 394 -11.93 11.36 -9.34
N PHE A 395 -11.53 11.81 -8.16
CA PHE A 395 -10.13 11.96 -7.77
C PHE A 395 -9.52 10.60 -7.42
N ARG A 396 -8.23 10.43 -7.71
CA ARG A 396 -7.45 9.23 -7.36
C ARG A 396 -6.08 9.63 -6.86
N THR A 397 -5.53 8.82 -5.97
CA THR A 397 -4.15 8.97 -5.52
C THR A 397 -3.48 7.61 -5.47
N LEU A 398 -2.37 7.47 -6.19
CA LEU A 398 -1.56 6.25 -6.16
C LEU A 398 -0.90 6.12 -4.77
N THR A 399 -1.08 4.99 -4.12
CA THR A 399 -0.58 4.79 -2.75
C THR A 399 0.58 3.81 -2.66
N THR A 400 0.63 2.82 -3.56
CA THR A 400 1.65 1.77 -3.48
C THR A 400 1.81 1.04 -4.81
N GLN A 401 3.02 0.52 -5.02
CA GLN A 401 3.39 -0.31 -6.16
C GLN A 401 4.31 -1.44 -5.71
N SER A 402 4.17 -2.60 -6.34
CA SER A 402 5.03 -3.77 -6.11
C SER A 402 5.37 -4.44 -7.44
N PRO A 403 6.50 -5.14 -7.56
CA PRO A 403 6.77 -5.96 -8.74
C PRO A 403 5.79 -7.12 -8.80
N ASP A 404 5.35 -7.49 -10.00
CA ASP A 404 4.43 -8.62 -10.20
C ASP A 404 5.13 -10.00 -10.29
N GLY A 405 6.47 -10.02 -10.24
CA GLY A 405 7.31 -11.22 -10.43
C GLY A 405 7.48 -11.65 -11.91
N TYR A 406 6.87 -10.94 -12.86
CA TYR A 406 6.88 -11.25 -14.30
C TYR A 406 7.26 -10.03 -15.15
N HIS A 407 8.10 -9.14 -14.62
CA HIS A 407 8.59 -7.91 -15.27
C HIS A 407 7.52 -6.83 -15.48
N GLY A 408 6.36 -6.97 -14.85
CA GLY A 408 5.29 -5.99 -14.74
C GLY A 408 5.20 -5.41 -13.33
N ALA A 409 4.07 -4.79 -13.02
CA ALA A 409 3.82 -4.20 -11.71
C ALA A 409 2.36 -4.34 -11.25
N LEU A 410 2.20 -4.38 -9.95
CA LEU A 410 0.94 -4.32 -9.22
C LEU A 410 0.82 -2.92 -8.62
N PHE A 411 -0.31 -2.27 -8.83
CA PHE A 411 -0.62 -0.94 -8.32
C PHE A 411 -1.82 -1.00 -7.41
N ALA A 412 -1.82 -0.17 -6.36
CA ALA A 412 -3.02 0.09 -5.58
C ALA A 412 -3.17 1.58 -5.31
N TRP A 413 -4.41 2.04 -5.26
CA TRP A 413 -4.74 3.45 -5.11
C TRP A 413 -6.02 3.68 -4.32
N GLN A 414 -6.15 4.88 -3.83
CA GLN A 414 -7.38 5.43 -3.28
C GLN A 414 -8.21 6.04 -4.40
N ASP A 415 -9.51 5.74 -4.44
CA ASP A 415 -10.41 6.11 -5.52
C ASP A 415 -11.72 6.71 -4.97
N PHE A 416 -12.03 7.92 -5.39
CA PHE A 416 -13.23 8.65 -5.00
C PHE A 416 -14.33 8.62 -6.08
N ARG A 417 -14.32 7.60 -6.96
CA ARG A 417 -15.33 7.49 -8.04
C ARG A 417 -16.76 7.37 -7.54
N GLY A 418 -16.99 6.92 -6.31
CA GLY A 418 -18.27 6.85 -5.62
C GLY A 418 -18.78 8.19 -5.10
N GLY A 419 -18.00 9.27 -5.19
CA GLY A 419 -18.34 10.63 -4.77
C GLY A 419 -17.74 10.99 -3.42
N ALA A 420 -18.46 10.83 -2.30
CA ALA A 420 -18.03 11.29 -0.98
C ALA A 420 -17.16 10.28 -0.21
N THR A 421 -17.13 9.03 -0.65
CA THR A 421 -16.36 7.95 0.02
C THR A 421 -15.16 7.56 -0.81
N CYS A 422 -14.07 7.21 -0.13
CA CYS A 422 -12.84 6.70 -0.69
C CYS A 422 -12.80 5.17 -0.57
N GLU A 423 -12.46 4.49 -1.65
CA GLU A 423 -12.33 3.04 -1.74
C GLU A 423 -10.92 2.66 -2.21
N VAL A 424 -10.46 1.45 -1.88
CA VAL A 424 -9.16 0.94 -2.32
C VAL A 424 -9.34 0.05 -3.54
N TYR A 425 -8.60 0.37 -4.59
CA TYR A 425 -8.54 -0.40 -5.83
C TYR A 425 -7.12 -0.90 -6.09
N ALA A 426 -7.02 -2.00 -6.83
CA ALA A 426 -5.73 -2.51 -7.30
C ALA A 426 -5.81 -2.99 -8.75
N TYR A 427 -4.63 -3.01 -9.41
CA TYR A 427 -4.51 -3.42 -10.80
C TYR A 427 -3.13 -3.95 -11.11
N ARG A 428 -3.07 -4.92 -12.03
CA ARG A 428 -1.82 -5.48 -12.55
C ARG A 428 -1.58 -5.05 -13.99
N ILE A 429 -0.37 -4.61 -14.27
CA ILE A 429 0.10 -4.34 -15.62
C ILE A 429 1.24 -5.28 -15.99
N THR A 430 1.23 -5.79 -17.23
CA THR A 430 2.27 -6.69 -17.74
C THR A 430 3.52 -5.94 -18.17
N SER A 431 4.59 -6.66 -18.43
CA SER A 431 5.85 -6.12 -18.96
C SER A 431 5.72 -5.36 -20.29
N VAL A 432 4.68 -5.62 -21.07
CA VAL A 432 4.39 -4.91 -22.32
C VAL A 432 3.39 -3.75 -22.18
N GLY A 433 3.06 -3.38 -20.93
CA GLY A 433 2.16 -2.26 -20.67
C GLY A 433 0.69 -2.55 -20.98
N THR A 434 0.32 -3.81 -21.07
CA THR A 434 -1.08 -4.22 -21.21
C THR A 434 -1.66 -4.62 -19.87
N ALA A 435 -2.90 -4.26 -19.67
CA ALA A 435 -3.68 -4.71 -18.54
C ALA A 435 -3.77 -6.24 -18.51
N VAL A 436 -3.62 -6.82 -17.34
CA VAL A 436 -4.18 -8.16 -17.11
C VAL A 436 -5.65 -7.92 -16.76
N GLU A 437 -6.49 -8.00 -17.80
CA GLU A 437 -7.93 -8.06 -17.55
C GLU A 437 -8.19 -9.30 -16.70
N PRO A 438 -8.99 -9.21 -15.62
CA PRO A 438 -9.56 -10.41 -15.05
C PRO A 438 -10.19 -11.17 -16.21
N ALA A 439 -9.91 -12.45 -16.35
CA ALA A 439 -10.74 -13.30 -17.19
C ALA A 439 -12.17 -12.95 -16.80
N ALA A 440 -12.93 -12.34 -17.71
CA ALA A 440 -14.23 -11.80 -17.39
C ALA A 440 -14.94 -12.88 -16.60
N ALA A 441 -15.09 -12.68 -15.28
CA ALA A 441 -15.83 -13.64 -14.47
C ALA A 441 -17.14 -13.78 -15.21
N PRO A 442 -17.53 -14.99 -15.62
CA PRO A 442 -18.68 -15.17 -16.48
C PRO A 442 -19.78 -14.36 -15.80
N ARG A 443 -20.27 -13.33 -16.49
CA ARG A 443 -21.28 -12.43 -15.90
C ARG A 443 -22.48 -13.30 -15.64
N VAL A 444 -22.61 -13.78 -14.42
CA VAL A 444 -23.78 -14.56 -14.01
C VAL A 444 -24.98 -13.66 -14.25
N ALA A 445 -25.73 -13.92 -15.30
CA ALA A 445 -26.96 -13.23 -15.52
C ALA A 445 -27.95 -13.74 -14.45
N ALA A 446 -28.24 -12.90 -13.50
CA ALA A 446 -29.24 -13.17 -12.47
C ALA A 446 -30.48 -12.32 -12.73
N ARG A 447 -31.62 -12.93 -12.61
CA ARG A 447 -32.93 -12.26 -12.69
C ARG A 447 -33.67 -12.47 -11.38
N ILE A 448 -34.08 -11.37 -10.72
CA ILE A 448 -34.99 -11.41 -9.59
C ILE A 448 -36.42 -11.20 -10.11
N TYR A 449 -37.36 -11.98 -9.59
CA TYR A 449 -38.76 -11.90 -9.98
C TYR A 449 -39.56 -11.14 -8.94
N PRO A 450 -40.67 -10.48 -9.34
CA PRO A 450 -41.58 -9.85 -8.37
C PRO A 450 -42.12 -10.86 -7.36
N ALA A 451 -42.19 -10.48 -6.11
CA ALA A 451 -42.79 -11.29 -5.03
C ALA A 451 -44.24 -11.63 -5.32
N ARG A 452 -44.69 -12.82 -4.97
CA ARG A 452 -46.06 -13.28 -5.20
C ARG A 452 -46.60 -14.06 -4.00
N PRO A 453 -47.75 -13.60 -3.40
CA PRO A 453 -48.44 -12.34 -3.65
C PRO A 453 -47.64 -11.11 -3.20
N ASN A 454 -47.91 -9.94 -3.78
CA ASN A 454 -47.39 -8.65 -3.36
C ASN A 454 -48.44 -7.57 -3.67
N PRO A 455 -49.10 -6.90 -2.68
CA PRO A 455 -48.90 -7.06 -1.24
C PRO A 455 -49.25 -8.47 -0.72
N PHE A 456 -48.75 -8.84 0.48
CA PHE A 456 -48.93 -10.17 1.05
C PHE A 456 -49.37 -10.17 2.53
N ASN A 457 -50.05 -11.25 2.93
CA ASN A 457 -50.42 -11.59 4.30
C ASN A 457 -50.81 -13.09 4.36
N PRO A 458 -50.23 -13.94 5.19
CA PRO A 458 -49.05 -13.72 6.05
C PRO A 458 -47.74 -14.03 5.35
N SER A 459 -47.73 -14.54 4.12
CA SER A 459 -46.48 -14.96 3.44
C SER A 459 -46.45 -14.69 1.95
N THR A 460 -45.29 -14.53 1.41
CA THR A 460 -45.02 -14.35 -0.02
C THR A 460 -43.90 -15.28 -0.50
N VAL A 461 -43.84 -15.52 -1.79
CA VAL A 461 -42.77 -16.25 -2.48
C VAL A 461 -41.85 -15.26 -3.18
N LEU A 462 -40.56 -15.42 -2.93
CA LEU A 462 -39.47 -14.65 -3.50
C LEU A 462 -38.65 -15.58 -4.39
N GLU A 463 -38.36 -15.14 -5.59
CA GLU A 463 -37.77 -16.00 -6.59
C GLU A 463 -36.68 -15.26 -7.38
N PHE A 464 -35.57 -15.96 -7.67
CA PHE A 464 -34.58 -15.50 -8.63
C PHE A 464 -34.05 -16.69 -9.48
N SER A 465 -33.43 -16.38 -10.62
CA SER A 465 -32.74 -17.37 -11.43
C SER A 465 -31.29 -16.97 -11.68
N LEU A 466 -30.45 -17.99 -11.77
CA LEU A 466 -29.03 -17.90 -12.16
C LEU A 466 -28.83 -18.66 -13.48
N ASP A 467 -28.08 -18.10 -14.41
CA ASP A 467 -27.68 -18.80 -15.64
C ASP A 467 -26.48 -19.74 -15.43
N GLN A 468 -25.69 -19.53 -14.38
CA GLN A 468 -24.52 -20.32 -13.99
C GLN A 468 -24.43 -20.42 -12.46
N PRO A 469 -23.72 -21.45 -11.91
CA PRO A 469 -23.45 -21.52 -10.48
C PRO A 469 -22.75 -20.25 -9.98
N SER A 470 -23.21 -19.69 -8.85
CA SER A 470 -22.65 -18.48 -8.26
C SER A 470 -22.78 -18.45 -6.74
N ALA A 471 -21.82 -17.82 -6.10
CA ALA A 471 -21.98 -17.41 -4.70
C ALA A 471 -23.03 -16.30 -4.64
N VAL A 472 -24.04 -16.46 -3.78
CA VAL A 472 -25.12 -15.51 -3.61
C VAL A 472 -25.31 -15.16 -2.15
N SER A 473 -25.85 -13.95 -1.91
CA SER A 473 -26.51 -13.56 -0.65
C SER A 473 -27.86 -12.98 -0.99
N PHE A 474 -28.95 -13.62 -0.49
CA PHE A 474 -30.31 -13.16 -0.72
C PHE A 474 -30.92 -12.76 0.62
N THR A 475 -31.08 -11.45 0.82
CA THR A 475 -31.35 -10.84 2.13
C THR A 475 -32.49 -9.84 2.05
N LEU A 476 -33.29 -9.79 3.10
CA LEU A 476 -34.38 -8.82 3.27
C LEU A 476 -33.93 -7.63 4.11
N TYR A 477 -34.33 -6.42 3.69
CA TYR A 477 -34.07 -5.15 4.37
C TYR A 477 -35.38 -4.36 4.54
N ASP A 478 -35.44 -3.55 5.58
CA ASP A 478 -36.53 -2.55 5.75
C ASP A 478 -36.18 -1.25 4.99
N VAL A 479 -37.08 -0.28 5.06
CA VAL A 479 -36.95 1.04 4.40
C VAL A 479 -35.81 1.90 4.98
N GLN A 480 -35.30 1.58 6.18
CA GLN A 480 -34.13 2.23 6.77
C GLN A 480 -32.82 1.51 6.42
N GLY A 481 -32.87 0.47 5.57
CA GLY A 481 -31.71 -0.32 5.18
C GLY A 481 -31.24 -1.32 6.25
N ARG A 482 -31.98 -1.51 7.33
CA ARG A 482 -31.65 -2.50 8.37
C ARG A 482 -31.97 -3.90 7.88
N ARG A 483 -31.04 -4.83 8.12
CA ARG A 483 -31.21 -6.24 7.75
C ARG A 483 -32.32 -6.89 8.57
N VAL A 484 -33.33 -7.40 7.89
CA VAL A 484 -34.47 -8.11 8.49
C VAL A 484 -34.21 -9.61 8.58
N ARG A 485 -33.83 -10.24 7.46
CA ARG A 485 -33.62 -11.69 7.42
C ARG A 485 -32.72 -12.09 6.26
N VAL A 486 -31.79 -13.02 6.47
CA VAL A 486 -31.05 -13.71 5.41
C VAL A 486 -31.86 -14.91 4.97
N LEU A 487 -32.27 -14.97 3.70
CA LEU A 487 -33.02 -16.08 3.13
C LEU A 487 -32.10 -17.21 2.68
N THR A 488 -30.97 -16.87 2.10
CA THR A 488 -29.89 -17.81 1.77
C THR A 488 -28.58 -17.08 1.57
N GLN A 489 -27.46 -17.80 1.80
CA GLN A 489 -26.11 -17.35 1.55
C GLN A 489 -25.25 -18.56 1.22
N GLY A 490 -24.45 -18.49 0.15
CA GLY A 490 -23.52 -19.55 -0.28
C GLY A 490 -23.53 -19.78 -1.78
N LEU A 491 -22.84 -20.85 -2.22
CA LEU A 491 -22.79 -21.26 -3.61
C LEU A 491 -24.10 -21.95 -4.02
N LEU A 492 -24.78 -21.43 -5.04
CA LEU A 492 -25.97 -22.03 -5.64
C LEU A 492 -25.72 -22.42 -7.09
N GLY A 493 -26.32 -23.50 -7.54
CA GLY A 493 -26.28 -23.97 -8.93
C GLY A 493 -27.04 -23.04 -9.88
N ALA A 494 -26.82 -23.23 -11.19
CA ALA A 494 -27.67 -22.60 -12.21
C ALA A 494 -29.13 -23.06 -12.07
N GLY A 495 -30.07 -22.19 -12.44
CA GLY A 495 -31.49 -22.47 -12.39
C GLY A 495 -32.28 -21.51 -11.54
N ARG A 496 -33.51 -21.90 -11.23
CA ARG A 496 -34.47 -21.10 -10.49
C ARG A 496 -34.45 -21.48 -9.01
N HIS A 497 -34.38 -20.46 -8.13
CA HIS A 497 -34.32 -20.59 -6.68
C HIS A 497 -35.50 -19.86 -6.05
N THR A 498 -36.23 -20.54 -5.15
CA THR A 498 -37.48 -20.07 -4.58
C THR A 498 -37.38 -20.09 -3.06
N TYR A 499 -37.77 -18.98 -2.43
CA TYR A 499 -37.76 -18.79 -0.98
C TYR A 499 -39.11 -18.24 -0.52
N ARG A 500 -39.56 -18.71 0.62
CA ARG A 500 -40.80 -18.19 1.23
C ARG A 500 -40.44 -17.26 2.38
N TRP A 501 -41.05 -16.08 2.41
CA TRP A 501 -41.02 -15.18 3.55
C TRP A 501 -42.38 -15.09 4.23
N ASP A 502 -42.42 -15.34 5.53
CA ASP A 502 -43.60 -15.39 6.38
C ASP A 502 -43.82 -14.10 7.16
N GLY A 503 -43.12 -13.02 6.81
CA GLY A 503 -43.22 -11.72 7.51
C GLY A 503 -42.54 -11.71 8.87
N LEU A 504 -41.61 -12.66 9.15
CA LEU A 504 -40.80 -12.70 10.38
C LEU A 504 -39.37 -12.26 10.14
N ASP A 505 -38.75 -11.66 11.15
CA ASP A 505 -37.33 -11.30 11.14
C ASP A 505 -36.43 -12.54 11.41
N GLN A 506 -35.10 -12.31 11.49
CA GLN A 506 -34.12 -13.38 11.73
C GLN A 506 -34.32 -14.07 13.09
N GLN A 507 -34.93 -13.39 14.08
CA GLN A 507 -35.22 -13.91 15.42
C GLN A 507 -36.61 -14.51 15.53
N GLY A 508 -37.38 -14.61 14.43
CA GLY A 508 -38.75 -15.11 14.42
C GLY A 508 -39.80 -14.14 14.95
N ARG A 509 -39.47 -12.87 15.12
CA ARG A 509 -40.42 -11.82 15.55
C ARG A 509 -41.19 -11.27 14.35
N ALA A 510 -42.43 -10.92 14.58
CA ALA A 510 -43.30 -10.37 13.55
C ALA A 510 -42.82 -8.98 13.08
N CYS A 511 -42.61 -8.84 11.78
CA CYS A 511 -42.35 -7.55 11.15
C CYS A 511 -43.63 -6.74 11.03
N GLY A 512 -43.58 -5.41 11.14
CA GLY A 512 -44.70 -4.50 10.96
C GLY A 512 -45.17 -4.43 9.50
N SER A 513 -46.41 -3.97 9.28
CA SER A 513 -46.88 -3.62 7.93
C SER A 513 -45.98 -2.55 7.33
N GLY A 514 -45.60 -2.70 6.07
CA GLY A 514 -44.69 -1.76 5.41
C GLY A 514 -44.05 -2.33 4.16
N VAL A 515 -43.14 -1.52 3.57
CA VAL A 515 -42.35 -1.90 2.41
C VAL A 515 -41.00 -2.47 2.87
N TYR A 516 -40.63 -3.56 2.24
CA TYR A 516 -39.33 -4.27 2.43
C TYR A 516 -38.67 -4.44 1.08
N PHE A 517 -37.36 -4.72 1.09
CA PHE A 517 -36.56 -4.96 -0.11
C PHE A 517 -35.91 -6.33 -0.03
N ALA A 518 -36.17 -7.18 -1.02
CA ALA A 518 -35.37 -8.39 -1.24
C ALA A 518 -34.17 -8.04 -2.12
N HIS A 519 -32.98 -8.20 -1.57
CA HIS A 519 -31.71 -7.88 -2.22
C HIS A 519 -30.92 -9.14 -2.50
N LEU A 520 -30.65 -9.40 -3.78
CA LEU A 520 -29.81 -10.48 -4.27
C LEU A 520 -28.44 -9.90 -4.63
N SER A 521 -27.42 -10.28 -3.89
CA SER A 521 -26.03 -9.91 -4.13
C SER A 521 -25.28 -11.09 -4.77
N LEU A 522 -24.48 -10.80 -5.81
CA LEU A 522 -23.63 -11.74 -6.53
C LEU A 522 -22.27 -11.09 -6.76
N PRO A 523 -21.21 -11.85 -7.05
CA PRO A 523 -19.91 -11.29 -7.46
C PRO A 523 -20.00 -10.36 -8.69
N SER A 524 -20.98 -10.60 -9.57
CA SER A 524 -21.21 -9.83 -10.79
C SER A 524 -22.09 -8.58 -10.61
N GLY A 525 -22.55 -8.28 -9.39
CA GLY A 525 -23.43 -7.16 -9.07
C GLY A 525 -24.64 -7.55 -8.23
N SER A 526 -25.58 -6.63 -8.05
CA SER A 526 -26.76 -6.88 -7.24
C SER A 526 -28.07 -6.57 -7.96
N ARG A 527 -29.17 -7.14 -7.44
CA ARG A 527 -30.55 -6.91 -7.90
C ARG A 527 -31.47 -6.80 -6.70
N SER A 528 -32.49 -5.96 -6.79
CA SER A 528 -33.48 -5.79 -5.71
C SER A 528 -34.90 -5.79 -6.26
N THR A 529 -35.85 -6.20 -5.42
CA THR A 529 -37.28 -6.05 -5.65
C THR A 529 -37.97 -5.61 -4.37
N SER A 530 -39.01 -4.79 -4.50
CA SER A 530 -39.81 -4.31 -3.36
C SER A 530 -40.91 -5.31 -3.01
N ILE A 531 -41.27 -5.37 -1.71
CA ILE A 531 -42.28 -6.28 -1.15
C ILE A 531 -43.10 -5.50 -0.17
N THR A 532 -44.40 -5.61 -0.22
CA THR A 532 -45.33 -4.94 0.71
C THR A 532 -46.00 -5.96 1.62
N LEU A 533 -45.71 -5.88 2.92
CA LEU A 533 -46.37 -6.67 3.96
C LEU A 533 -47.59 -5.89 4.50
N LEU A 534 -48.72 -6.54 4.54
CA LEU A 534 -49.96 -6.03 5.15
C LEU A 534 -50.36 -6.98 6.29
N ARG A 535 -50.41 -6.48 7.51
CA ARG A 535 -50.89 -7.20 8.71
C ARG A 535 -52.13 -6.57 9.28
#